data_70bb5d562b624bd3a1caa15140980d49
#
_entry.id   70bb5d562b624bd3a1caa15140980d49
#
_cell.length_a   1.000
_cell.length_b   1.000
_cell.length_c   1.000
_cell.angle_alpha   90.00
_cell.angle_beta   90.00
_cell.angle_gamma   90.00
#
_symmetry.space_group_name_H-M   'P 1'
#
loop_
_entity.id
_entity.type
_entity.pdbx_description
1 polymer ?
#
loop_
_entity_poly.entity_id
_entity_poly.type
_entity_poly.pdbx_seq_one_letter_code
_entity_poly.pdbx_strand_id
1 'polypeptide(L)'
;MFGVVLSSLILCATPTQETLDEIKAYAFCLNNNEKVSHVIEWEESVSLYFKKEDVREALLIIFCESSGRPNVVNTNRDNSTDVGLFQFWDNTWLWLKNKLNIEGNRKTPSVNIKTASWLYYNSGSHHWNSSKDCWYEQ
;
A
#
# COMPACT_ATOMS: atom_id res chain seq x y z
N MET A 1 -13.34 -14.10 -3.27
CA MET A 1 -12.39 -12.96 -3.11
C MET A 1 -12.63 -12.36 -1.74
N PHE A 2 -11.67 -12.45 -0.85
CA PHE A 2 -11.82 -11.93 0.49
C PHE A 2 -11.48 -10.44 0.47
N GLY A 3 -12.51 -9.59 0.61
CA GLY A 3 -12.30 -8.14 0.74
C GLY A 3 -11.46 -7.85 2.00
N VAL A 4 -10.39 -7.09 1.83
CA VAL A 4 -9.58 -6.64 2.95
C VAL A 4 -10.38 -5.62 3.73
N VAL A 5 -10.82 -5.98 4.93
CA VAL A 5 -11.49 -5.05 5.84
C VAL A 5 -10.41 -4.29 6.61
N LEU A 6 -10.07 -3.08 6.16
CA LEU A 6 -9.08 -2.23 6.82
C LEU A 6 -9.54 -1.65 8.17
N SER A 7 -10.82 -1.78 8.50
CA SER A 7 -11.40 -1.13 9.68
C SER A 7 -11.35 -1.96 10.97
N SER A 8 -10.93 -3.23 10.90
CA SER A 8 -10.82 -4.08 12.09
C SER A 8 -9.86 -5.23 11.86
N LEU A 9 -9.05 -5.53 12.87
CA LEU A 9 -8.26 -6.75 12.92
C LEU A 9 -9.21 -7.95 13.01
N ILE A 10 -9.01 -8.94 12.15
CA ILE A 10 -9.79 -10.17 12.15
C ILE A 10 -9.26 -11.08 13.26
N LEU A 11 -10.14 -11.62 14.10
CA LEU A 11 -9.77 -12.65 15.06
C LEU A 11 -9.46 -13.95 14.30
N CYS A 12 -8.18 -14.36 14.30
CA CYS A 12 -7.75 -15.57 13.65
C CYS A 12 -8.11 -16.80 14.51
N ALA A 13 -8.87 -17.73 13.94
CA ALA A 13 -9.21 -18.98 14.60
C ALA A 13 -7.95 -19.85 14.73
N THR A 14 -7.61 -20.26 15.97
CA THR A 14 -6.53 -21.19 16.23
C THR A 14 -6.85 -22.58 15.66
N PRO A 15 -5.88 -23.29 15.07
CA PRO A 15 -6.10 -24.63 14.58
C PRO A 15 -6.61 -25.58 15.68
N THR A 16 -7.66 -26.33 15.41
CA THR A 16 -8.26 -27.27 16.36
C THR A 16 -7.76 -28.70 16.20
N GLN A 17 -7.36 -29.08 14.97
CA GLN A 17 -6.88 -30.43 14.63
C GLN A 17 -5.45 -30.47 14.10
N GLU A 18 -4.78 -29.32 14.04
CA GLU A 18 -3.41 -29.18 13.52
C GLU A 18 -3.23 -29.74 12.09
N THR A 19 -4.30 -29.73 11.29
CA THR A 19 -4.18 -30.09 9.88
C THR A 19 -3.35 -29.03 9.15
N LEU A 20 -2.65 -29.44 8.09
CA LEU A 20 -1.83 -28.53 7.29
C LEU A 20 -2.63 -27.34 6.75
N ASP A 21 -3.88 -27.56 6.36
CA ASP A 21 -4.74 -26.51 5.82
C ASP A 21 -5.18 -25.51 6.89
N GLU A 22 -5.50 -25.98 8.11
CA GLU A 22 -5.81 -25.09 9.23
C GLU A 22 -4.58 -24.27 9.66
N ILE A 23 -3.40 -24.88 9.70
CA ILE A 23 -2.16 -24.17 10.01
C ILE A 23 -1.86 -23.08 8.97
N LYS A 24 -2.01 -23.38 7.68
CA LYS A 24 -1.83 -22.40 6.60
C LYS A 24 -2.85 -21.26 6.67
N ALA A 25 -4.11 -21.55 6.92
CA ALA A 25 -5.17 -20.55 7.06
C ALA A 25 -4.89 -19.61 8.26
N TYR A 26 -4.46 -20.15 9.38
CA TYR A 26 -4.09 -19.37 10.56
C TYR A 26 -2.88 -18.47 10.30
N ALA A 27 -1.82 -19.00 9.70
CA ALA A 27 -0.63 -18.24 9.33
C ALA A 27 -0.96 -17.11 8.34
N PHE A 28 -1.82 -17.37 7.34
CA PHE A 28 -2.31 -16.37 6.39
C PHE A 28 -3.09 -15.25 7.09
N CYS A 29 -3.98 -15.62 8.01
CA CYS A 29 -4.77 -14.66 8.80
C CYS A 29 -3.86 -13.76 9.65
N LEU A 30 -2.88 -14.34 10.38
CA LEU A 30 -1.93 -13.56 11.18
C LEU A 30 -1.11 -12.59 10.33
N ASN A 31 -0.64 -13.04 9.18
CA ASN A 31 0.13 -12.21 8.26
C ASN A 31 -0.70 -11.03 7.71
N ASN A 32 -1.97 -11.28 7.39
CA ASN A 32 -2.86 -10.20 6.95
C ASN A 32 -3.15 -9.20 8.06
N ASN A 33 -3.35 -9.64 9.30
CA ASN A 33 -3.53 -8.76 10.44
C ASN A 33 -2.31 -7.87 10.69
N GLU A 34 -1.11 -8.41 10.56
CA GLU A 34 0.13 -7.63 10.65
C GLU A 34 0.19 -6.55 9.58
N LYS A 35 -0.10 -6.90 8.32
CA LYS A 35 -0.13 -5.94 7.21
C LYS A 35 -1.18 -4.85 7.44
N VAL A 36 -2.38 -5.21 7.87
CA VAL A 36 -3.46 -4.26 8.17
C VAL A 36 -3.04 -3.30 9.29
N SER A 37 -2.40 -3.79 10.35
CA SER A 37 -1.87 -2.93 11.43
C SER A 37 -0.89 -1.89 10.91
N HIS A 38 0.06 -2.28 10.06
CA HIS A 38 1.01 -1.35 9.45
C HIS A 38 0.34 -0.31 8.55
N VAL A 39 -0.68 -0.70 7.81
CA VAL A 39 -1.41 0.23 6.92
C VAL A 39 -2.24 1.24 7.69
N ILE A 40 -2.92 0.82 8.76
CA ILE A 40 -3.76 1.70 9.60
C ILE A 40 -2.94 2.83 10.23
N GLU A 41 -1.66 2.60 10.52
CA GLU A 41 -0.76 3.65 11.03
C GLU A 41 -0.69 4.89 10.11
N TRP A 42 -0.97 4.72 8.83
CA TRP A 42 -0.92 5.80 7.82
C TRP A 42 -2.24 6.52 7.59
N GLU A 43 -3.34 6.10 8.23
CA GLU A 43 -4.68 6.66 7.99
C GLU A 43 -4.71 8.18 8.20
N GLU A 44 -4.15 8.67 9.30
CA GLU A 44 -4.07 10.11 9.59
C GLU A 44 -3.28 10.86 8.51
N SER A 45 -2.10 10.35 8.15
CA SER A 45 -1.24 10.96 7.13
C SER A 45 -1.89 10.96 5.74
N VAL A 46 -2.58 9.88 5.37
CA VAL A 46 -3.34 9.79 4.12
C VAL A 46 -4.48 10.80 4.11
N SER A 47 -5.19 10.93 5.22
CA SER A 47 -6.33 11.86 5.37
C SER A 47 -5.95 13.34 5.25
N LEU A 48 -4.66 13.68 5.43
CA LEU A 48 -4.17 15.04 5.21
C LEU A 48 -4.13 15.43 3.72
N TYR A 49 -4.00 14.47 2.81
CA TYR A 49 -3.74 14.72 1.39
C TYR A 49 -4.80 14.15 0.45
N PHE A 50 -5.53 13.11 0.87
CA PHE A 50 -6.61 12.51 0.09
C PHE A 50 -7.96 12.99 0.57
N LYS A 51 -8.92 13.12 -0.36
CA LYS A 51 -10.33 13.39 -0.01
C LYS A 51 -10.88 12.23 0.83
N LYS A 52 -11.81 12.54 1.72
CA LYS A 52 -12.40 11.57 2.66
C LYS A 52 -12.89 10.29 1.99
N GLU A 53 -13.54 10.43 0.84
CA GLU A 53 -14.07 9.32 0.04
C GLU A 53 -12.99 8.43 -0.58
N ASP A 54 -11.76 8.95 -0.76
CA ASP A 54 -10.65 8.25 -1.42
C ASP A 54 -9.64 7.65 -0.43
N VAL A 55 -9.75 7.98 0.87
CA VAL A 55 -8.81 7.50 1.90
C VAL A 55 -8.74 5.97 1.96
N ARG A 56 -9.91 5.30 1.88
CA ARG A 56 -9.96 3.84 1.89
C ARG A 56 -9.21 3.23 0.70
N GLU A 57 -9.43 3.73 -0.50
CA GLU A 57 -8.74 3.24 -1.70
C GLU A 57 -7.24 3.49 -1.61
N ALA A 58 -6.81 4.66 -1.14
CA ALA A 58 -5.41 4.97 -0.94
C ALA A 58 -4.74 4.01 0.06
N LEU A 59 -5.40 3.68 1.17
CA LEU A 59 -4.90 2.70 2.14
C LEU A 59 -4.85 1.28 1.57
N LEU A 60 -5.81 0.91 0.72
CA LEU A 60 -5.79 -0.38 0.00
C LEU A 60 -4.63 -0.45 -0.98
N ILE A 61 -4.33 0.63 -1.70
CA ILE A 61 -3.15 0.69 -2.57
C ILE A 61 -1.87 0.50 -1.74
N ILE A 62 -1.71 1.21 -0.63
CA ILE A 62 -0.57 1.02 0.29
C ILE A 62 -0.47 -0.43 0.77
N PHE A 63 -1.60 -1.06 1.14
CA PHE A 63 -1.63 -2.46 1.54
C PHE A 63 -1.08 -3.38 0.45
N CYS A 64 -1.53 -3.19 -0.79
CA CYS A 64 -1.15 -4.03 -1.93
C CYS A 64 0.29 -3.79 -2.40
N GLU A 65 0.76 -2.55 -2.34
CA GLU A 65 2.07 -2.16 -2.84
C GLU A 65 3.21 -2.45 -1.85
N SER A 66 3.04 -2.09 -0.59
CA SER A 66 4.12 -2.12 0.41
C SER A 66 3.78 -2.85 1.70
N SER A 67 2.54 -3.32 1.86
CA SER A 67 2.02 -3.82 3.16
C SER A 67 2.18 -2.80 4.30
N GLY A 68 2.11 -1.50 3.98
CA GLY A 68 2.25 -0.41 4.94
C GLY A 68 3.70 -0.13 5.37
N ARG A 69 4.70 -0.68 4.72
CA ARG A 69 6.12 -0.53 5.09
C ARG A 69 6.81 0.54 4.23
N PRO A 70 7.25 1.66 4.81
CA PRO A 70 7.77 2.80 4.03
C PRO A 70 9.13 2.56 3.39
N ASN A 71 9.90 1.59 3.88
CA ASN A 71 11.25 1.31 3.42
C ASN A 71 11.33 0.18 2.37
N VAL A 72 10.21 -0.33 1.89
CA VAL A 72 10.19 -1.40 0.89
C VAL A 72 10.81 -0.92 -0.42
N VAL A 73 11.74 -1.71 -0.93
CA VAL A 73 12.38 -1.54 -2.23
C VAL A 73 12.21 -2.86 -2.99
N ASN A 74 11.51 -2.79 -4.11
CA ASN A 74 11.41 -3.91 -5.05
C ASN A 74 12.25 -3.60 -6.29
N THR A 75 13.12 -4.53 -6.67
CA THR A 75 13.98 -4.38 -7.86
C THR A 75 13.37 -5.14 -9.03
N ASN A 76 13.17 -4.44 -10.12
CA ASN A 76 12.65 -4.97 -11.38
C ASN A 76 13.75 -5.68 -12.20
N ARG A 77 13.34 -6.39 -13.26
CA ARG A 77 14.29 -7.13 -14.12
C ARG A 77 15.30 -6.24 -14.84
N ASP A 78 14.96 -4.99 -15.08
CA ASP A 78 15.81 -3.96 -15.72
C ASP A 78 16.68 -3.19 -14.71
N ASN A 79 16.72 -3.65 -13.45
CA ASN A 79 17.37 -3.02 -12.31
C ASN A 79 16.75 -1.68 -11.86
N SER A 80 15.64 -1.26 -12.42
CA SER A 80 14.86 -0.16 -11.86
C SER A 80 14.22 -0.56 -10.53
N THR A 81 13.86 0.40 -9.70
CA THR A 81 13.28 0.13 -8.38
C THR A 81 11.92 0.81 -8.18
N ASP A 82 11.06 0.12 -7.45
CA ASP A 82 9.83 0.65 -6.88
C ASP A 82 10.02 0.81 -5.37
N VAL A 83 9.74 1.99 -4.83
CA VAL A 83 10.15 2.34 -3.46
C VAL A 83 9.03 3.03 -2.68
N GLY A 84 8.91 2.62 -1.41
CA GLY A 84 8.09 3.29 -0.41
C GLY A 84 6.65 2.81 -0.35
N LEU A 85 5.81 3.54 0.37
CA LEU A 85 4.41 3.15 0.64
C LEU A 85 3.60 2.91 -0.62
N PHE A 86 3.68 3.82 -1.60
CA PHE A 86 2.99 3.73 -2.89
C PHE A 86 3.85 3.15 -4.01
N GLN A 87 5.04 2.62 -3.71
CA GLN A 87 5.93 1.95 -4.66
C GLN A 87 6.19 2.76 -5.93
N PHE A 88 6.74 3.96 -5.76
CA PHE A 88 7.11 4.78 -6.91
C PHE A 88 8.28 4.20 -7.70
N TRP A 89 8.05 3.97 -8.98
CA TRP A 89 9.10 3.60 -9.95
C TRP A 89 10.09 4.73 -10.18
N ASP A 90 11.36 4.40 -10.43
CA ASP A 90 12.46 5.35 -10.60
C ASP A 90 12.15 6.48 -11.59
N ASN A 91 11.65 6.14 -12.78
CA ASN A 91 11.36 7.14 -13.81
C ASN A 91 10.16 8.02 -13.45
N THR A 92 9.12 7.44 -12.87
CA THR A 92 7.97 8.20 -12.39
C THR A 92 8.37 9.16 -11.28
N TRP A 93 9.21 8.68 -10.36
CA TRP A 93 9.71 9.52 -9.27
C TRP A 93 10.56 10.69 -9.77
N LEU A 94 11.49 10.43 -10.70
CA LEU A 94 12.33 11.47 -11.29
C LEU A 94 11.50 12.53 -12.01
N TRP A 95 10.49 12.10 -12.78
CA TRP A 95 9.56 13.02 -13.42
C TRP A 95 8.79 13.88 -12.41
N LEU A 96 8.21 13.27 -11.37
CA LEU A 96 7.46 13.98 -10.33
C LEU A 96 8.36 14.93 -9.53
N LYS A 97 9.57 14.48 -9.19
CA LYS A 97 10.55 15.27 -8.46
C LYS A 97 10.88 16.57 -9.20
N ASN A 98 11.12 16.47 -10.50
CA ASN A 98 11.41 17.63 -11.34
C ASN A 98 10.18 18.52 -11.52
N LYS A 99 9.01 17.93 -11.76
CA LYS A 99 7.77 18.66 -11.99
C LYS A 99 7.27 19.43 -10.77
N LEU A 100 7.41 18.83 -9.59
CA LEU A 100 6.86 19.35 -8.34
C LEU A 100 7.92 19.98 -7.42
N ASN A 101 9.16 19.99 -7.84
CA ASN A 101 10.28 20.50 -7.02
C ASN A 101 10.37 19.80 -5.65
N ILE A 102 10.24 18.46 -5.65
CA ILE A 102 10.19 17.68 -4.42
C ILE A 102 11.56 17.65 -3.74
N GLU A 103 11.61 18.13 -2.50
CA GLU A 103 12.73 17.91 -1.59
C GLU A 103 12.43 16.68 -0.73
N GLY A 104 13.34 15.71 -0.72
CA GLY A 104 13.17 14.45 0.01
C GLY A 104 13.19 13.21 -0.87
N ASN A 105 12.88 12.07 -0.28
CA ASN A 105 12.96 10.78 -0.98
C ASN A 105 11.69 9.95 -0.81
N ARG A 106 11.58 8.90 -1.61
CA ARG A 106 10.42 7.99 -1.66
C ARG A 106 10.18 7.20 -0.37
N LYS A 107 11.18 7.05 0.48
CA LYS A 107 11.08 6.34 1.77
C LYS A 107 10.52 7.20 2.89
N THR A 108 10.50 8.53 2.71
CA THR A 108 9.90 9.44 3.68
C THR A 108 8.38 9.39 3.54
N PRO A 109 7.64 8.87 4.54
CA PRO A 109 6.20 8.62 4.40
C PRO A 109 5.39 9.84 3.98
N SER A 110 5.61 10.99 4.61
CA SER A 110 4.88 12.23 4.29
C SER A 110 5.13 12.69 2.84
N VAL A 111 6.36 12.56 2.35
CA VAL A 111 6.73 12.89 0.97
C VAL A 111 6.09 11.91 -0.01
N ASN A 112 6.15 10.61 0.29
CA ASN A 112 5.57 9.55 -0.54
C ASN A 112 4.04 9.72 -0.66
N ILE A 113 3.33 9.88 0.45
CA ILE A 113 1.87 10.02 0.49
C ILE A 113 1.42 11.31 -0.21
N LYS A 114 2.06 12.45 0.07
CA LYS A 114 1.76 13.73 -0.57
C LYS A 114 1.94 13.66 -2.09
N THR A 115 3.03 13.05 -2.54
CA THR A 115 3.32 12.87 -3.96
C THR A 115 2.31 11.93 -4.63
N ALA A 116 1.93 10.85 -3.95
CA ALA A 116 0.91 9.92 -4.42
C ALA A 116 -0.45 10.59 -4.58
N SER A 117 -0.86 11.43 -3.64
CA SER A 117 -2.12 12.16 -3.74
C SER A 117 -2.14 13.11 -4.95
N TRP A 118 -1.04 13.82 -5.19
CA TRP A 118 -0.92 14.66 -6.37
C TRP A 118 -1.07 13.85 -7.67
N LEU A 119 -0.36 12.72 -7.77
CA LEU A 119 -0.41 11.84 -8.94
C LEU A 119 -1.83 11.28 -9.15
N TYR A 120 -2.47 10.82 -8.09
CA TYR A 120 -3.83 10.28 -8.09
C TYR A 120 -4.84 11.29 -8.65
N TYR A 121 -4.80 12.54 -8.18
CA TYR A 121 -5.77 13.57 -8.60
C TYR A 121 -5.43 14.24 -9.92
N ASN A 122 -4.19 14.26 -10.36
CA ASN A 122 -3.78 14.94 -11.59
C ASN A 122 -3.54 13.99 -12.78
N SER A 123 -3.34 12.70 -12.50
CA SER A 123 -3.04 11.70 -13.54
C SER A 123 -3.88 10.43 -13.42
N GLY A 124 -4.55 10.21 -12.30
CA GLY A 124 -5.42 9.07 -12.04
C GLY A 124 -4.73 7.89 -11.36
N SER A 125 -5.55 6.91 -10.96
CA SER A 125 -5.11 5.71 -10.26
C SER A 125 -4.44 4.65 -11.14
N HIS A 126 -4.38 4.87 -12.46
CA HIS A 126 -3.81 3.89 -13.41
C HIS A 126 -2.32 3.61 -13.16
N HIS A 127 -1.61 4.47 -12.44
CA HIS A 127 -0.22 4.23 -12.03
C HIS A 127 -0.05 3.00 -11.15
N TRP A 128 -1.14 2.55 -10.51
CA TRP A 128 -1.18 1.34 -9.66
C TRP A 128 -1.97 0.18 -10.29
N ASN A 129 -2.16 0.21 -11.61
CA ASN A 129 -2.91 -0.84 -12.33
C ASN A 129 -2.30 -2.24 -12.21
N SER A 130 -0.99 -2.35 -12.00
CA SER A 130 -0.32 -3.64 -11.81
C SER A 130 -0.81 -4.39 -10.56
N SER A 131 -1.26 -3.66 -9.54
CA SER A 131 -1.85 -4.23 -8.31
C SER A 131 -3.37 -4.05 -8.21
N LYS A 132 -4.03 -3.61 -9.29
CA LYS A 132 -5.46 -3.26 -9.28
C LYS A 132 -6.37 -4.38 -8.80
N ASP A 133 -6.09 -5.61 -9.16
CA ASP A 133 -6.89 -6.77 -8.72
C ASP A 133 -6.86 -6.97 -7.19
N CYS A 134 -5.86 -6.39 -6.52
CA CYS A 134 -5.74 -6.43 -5.06
C CYS A 134 -6.55 -5.33 -4.38
N TRP A 135 -6.51 -4.09 -4.88
CA TRP A 135 -7.06 -2.94 -4.16
C TRP A 135 -8.39 -2.41 -4.71
N TYR A 136 -8.76 -2.73 -5.94
CA TYR A 136 -9.99 -2.25 -6.54
C TYR A 136 -11.18 -3.09 -6.07
N GLU A 137 -12.10 -2.46 -5.36
CA GLU A 137 -13.38 -3.04 -4.96
C GLU A 137 -14.43 -2.71 -6.03
N GLN A 138 -15.05 -3.75 -6.60
CA GLN A 138 -16.18 -3.61 -7.54
C GLN A 138 -17.48 -3.32 -6.79
#